data_012de79abc6a2cd39ff51677082e5005
#
_entry.id   012de79abc6a2cd39ff51677082e5005
#
_cell.length_a   1.000
_cell.length_b   1.000
_cell.length_c   1.000
_cell.angle_alpha   90.00
_cell.angle_beta   90.00
_cell.angle_gamma   90.00
#
_symmetry.space_group_name_H-M   'P 1'
#
loop_
_entity.id
_entity.type
_entity.pdbx_description
1 polymer ?
#
loop_
_entity_poly.entity_id
_entity_poly.type
_entity_poly.pdbx_seq_one_letter_code
_entity_poly.pdbx_strand_id
1 'polypeptide(L)'
;KYLKNFESIGVKVLLSKAPDFAGRANLNYQILSTMKGLEEGEKLGCEYAIKTRTDQRFYSTNLSRDLFNLLKIYPPSPNYNMHSRLIALSFNSFKYRYYGISDMFLFGNTQDMLKYWNSPLDTKKYEEYKTIKQKDLWQQYCSETYIASHFLKNIGVTPEFTLKHTWKIYKDLFIFIDKEILDMYWPKYTNLDSRWRLFRPNMLEEMRHSDWLNLYLNDDFFIKEDIELLIPNIGEN
;
A
#
# COMPACT_ATOMS: atom_id res chain seq x y z
N LYS A 1 -17.47 -22.63 14.04
CA LYS A 1 -16.75 -23.85 13.64
C LYS A 1 -15.34 -23.52 13.10
N TYR A 2 -15.20 -22.58 12.16
CA TYR A 2 -13.90 -22.25 11.55
C TYR A 2 -12.91 -21.57 12.52
N LEU A 3 -13.38 -20.74 13.47
CA LEU A 3 -12.51 -20.03 14.40
C LEU A 3 -11.66 -20.99 15.25
N LYS A 4 -12.27 -22.07 15.77
CA LYS A 4 -11.55 -23.10 16.54
C LYS A 4 -10.42 -23.78 15.75
N ASN A 5 -10.58 -23.90 14.43
CA ASN A 5 -9.54 -24.48 13.59
C ASN A 5 -8.30 -23.57 13.47
N PHE A 6 -8.49 -22.25 13.46
CA PHE A 6 -7.37 -21.30 13.49
C PHE A 6 -6.65 -21.32 14.84
N GLU A 7 -7.41 -21.34 15.93
CA GLU A 7 -6.85 -21.39 17.27
C GLU A 7 -6.06 -22.69 17.50
N SER A 8 -6.52 -23.84 16.96
CA SER A 8 -5.83 -25.14 17.11
C SER A 8 -4.47 -25.20 16.41
N ILE A 9 -4.19 -24.31 15.47
CA ILE A 9 -2.88 -24.17 14.80
C ILE A 9 -2.09 -22.95 15.30
N GLY A 10 -2.44 -22.40 16.46
CA GLY A 10 -1.73 -21.32 17.10
C GLY A 10 -2.04 -19.91 16.55
N VAL A 11 -3.07 -19.78 15.71
CA VAL A 11 -3.49 -18.48 15.18
C VAL A 11 -4.42 -17.79 16.17
N LYS A 12 -4.06 -16.60 16.63
CA LYS A 12 -4.94 -15.75 17.44
C LYS A 12 -5.97 -15.07 16.55
N VAL A 13 -7.25 -15.29 16.83
CA VAL A 13 -8.36 -14.69 16.11
C VAL A 13 -8.86 -13.44 16.83
N LEU A 14 -8.83 -12.29 16.14
CA LEU A 14 -9.32 -11.02 16.67
C LEU A 14 -10.63 -10.66 15.96
N LEU A 15 -11.71 -10.55 16.72
CA LEU A 15 -13.01 -10.14 16.19
C LEU A 15 -13.15 -8.62 16.33
N SER A 16 -13.47 -7.93 15.25
CA SER A 16 -13.79 -6.50 15.24
C SER A 16 -15.28 -6.29 15.04
N LYS A 17 -15.84 -5.24 15.66
CA LYS A 17 -17.19 -4.78 15.30
C LYS A 17 -17.15 -4.30 13.84
N ALA A 18 -18.14 -4.69 13.06
CA ALA A 18 -18.29 -4.18 11.71
C ALA A 18 -18.47 -2.65 11.73
N PRO A 19 -17.86 -1.90 10.80
CA PRO A 19 -18.16 -0.48 10.66
C PRO A 19 -19.60 -0.27 10.16
N ASP A 20 -20.18 0.87 10.50
CA ASP A 20 -21.54 1.22 10.04
C ASP A 20 -21.59 1.35 8.50
N PHE A 21 -20.48 1.74 7.88
CA PHE A 21 -20.31 1.79 6.42
C PHE A 21 -19.04 1.02 6.02
N ALA A 22 -19.13 0.31 4.91
CA ALA A 22 -17.96 -0.40 4.36
C ALA A 22 -16.84 0.54 3.90
N GLY A 23 -17.18 1.80 3.58
CA GLY A 23 -16.30 2.73 2.88
C GLY A 23 -16.04 2.30 1.43
N ARG A 24 -15.29 3.12 0.68
CA ARG A 24 -14.90 2.76 -0.69
C ARG A 24 -14.13 1.44 -0.72
N ALA A 25 -14.46 0.56 -1.64
CA ALA A 25 -13.77 -0.72 -1.81
C ALA A 25 -13.53 -1.50 -0.50
N ASN A 26 -14.44 -1.42 0.47
CA ASN A 26 -14.34 -2.03 1.80
C ASN A 26 -13.20 -1.47 2.67
N LEU A 27 -12.78 -0.23 2.44
CA LEU A 27 -11.67 0.43 3.13
C LEU A 27 -11.81 0.39 4.66
N ASN A 28 -13.01 0.66 5.18
CA ASN A 28 -13.24 0.71 6.63
C ASN A 28 -13.04 -0.65 7.30
N TYR A 29 -13.40 -1.74 6.63
CA TYR A 29 -13.08 -3.09 7.13
C TYR A 29 -11.57 -3.34 7.18
N GLN A 30 -10.85 -2.86 6.18
CA GLN A 30 -9.39 -3.01 6.13
C GLN A 30 -8.72 -2.20 7.25
N ILE A 31 -9.09 -0.94 7.43
CA ILE A 31 -8.55 -0.08 8.49
C ILE A 31 -8.77 -0.74 9.85
N LEU A 32 -10.02 -1.07 10.19
CA LEU A 32 -10.36 -1.61 11.51
C LEU A 32 -9.68 -2.95 11.78
N SER A 33 -9.69 -3.86 10.82
CA SER A 33 -9.08 -5.18 11.02
C SER A 33 -7.56 -5.10 11.12
N THR A 34 -6.93 -4.27 10.30
CA THR A 34 -5.48 -4.11 10.30
C THR A 34 -5.00 -3.39 11.56
N MET A 35 -5.66 -2.29 11.94
CA MET A 35 -5.33 -1.58 13.18
C MET A 35 -5.42 -2.50 14.39
N LYS A 36 -6.50 -3.27 14.52
CA LYS A 36 -6.66 -4.21 15.63
C LYS A 36 -5.56 -5.28 15.67
N GLY A 37 -5.15 -5.78 14.50
CA GLY A 37 -4.04 -6.72 14.41
C GLY A 37 -2.70 -6.11 14.82
N LEU A 38 -2.43 -4.88 14.39
CA LEU A 38 -1.20 -4.14 14.72
C LEU A 38 -1.14 -3.78 16.20
N GLU A 39 -2.24 -3.29 16.79
CA GLU A 39 -2.37 -3.01 18.22
C GLU A 39 -2.13 -4.25 19.08
N GLU A 40 -2.60 -5.40 18.62
CA GLU A 40 -2.34 -6.66 19.30
C GLU A 40 -0.88 -7.09 19.16
N GLY A 41 -0.27 -6.92 17.99
CA GLY A 41 1.16 -7.16 17.79
C GLY A 41 2.02 -6.26 18.69
N GLU A 42 1.67 -4.98 18.81
CA GLU A 42 2.33 -4.04 19.72
C GLU A 42 2.25 -4.51 21.18
N LYS A 43 1.06 -4.91 21.66
CA LYS A 43 0.86 -5.45 23.03
C LYS A 43 1.68 -6.70 23.31
N LEU A 44 1.93 -7.50 22.26
CA LEU A 44 2.76 -8.71 22.34
C LEU A 44 4.26 -8.40 22.20
N GLY A 45 4.65 -7.14 22.04
CA GLY A 45 6.04 -6.72 21.90
C GLY A 45 6.63 -7.02 20.52
N CYS A 46 5.81 -7.19 19.48
CA CYS A 46 6.29 -7.38 18.13
C CYS A 46 6.92 -6.09 17.58
N GLU A 47 8.22 -6.11 17.37
CA GLU A 47 8.96 -4.96 16.83
C GLU A 47 8.60 -4.69 15.35
N TYR A 48 8.31 -5.73 14.59
CA TYR A 48 7.93 -5.65 13.18
C TYR A 48 6.64 -6.40 12.92
N ALA A 49 5.90 -5.94 11.91
CA ALA A 49 4.63 -6.54 11.50
C ALA A 49 4.55 -6.69 9.98
N ILE A 50 3.89 -7.77 9.56
CA ILE A 50 3.46 -7.96 8.17
C ILE A 50 1.93 -7.84 8.11
N LYS A 51 1.42 -6.94 7.27
CA LYS A 51 0.01 -6.95 6.86
C LYS A 51 -0.10 -7.69 5.54
N THR A 52 -0.95 -8.68 5.51
CA THR A 52 -1.26 -9.47 4.31
C THR A 52 -2.75 -9.82 4.27
N ARG A 53 -3.15 -10.65 3.34
CA ARG A 53 -4.53 -11.12 3.16
C ARG A 53 -4.61 -12.64 3.37
N THR A 54 -5.71 -13.10 3.91
CA THR A 54 -5.94 -14.54 4.18
C THR A 54 -6.08 -15.39 2.92
N ASP A 55 -6.30 -14.76 1.76
CA ASP A 55 -6.38 -15.42 0.45
C ASP A 55 -5.05 -15.40 -0.33
N GLN A 56 -3.96 -14.92 0.28
CA GLN A 56 -2.60 -14.93 -0.27
C GLN A 56 -1.75 -16.02 0.37
N ARG A 57 -0.76 -16.51 -0.37
CA ARG A 57 0.27 -17.45 0.09
C ARG A 57 1.64 -16.94 -0.33
N PHE A 58 2.62 -17.11 0.53
CA PHE A 58 4.03 -16.77 0.30
C PHE A 58 4.85 -18.03 0.49
N TYR A 59 5.59 -18.43 -0.52
CA TYR A 59 6.38 -19.65 -0.52
C TYR A 59 7.88 -19.43 -0.36
N SER A 60 8.33 -18.15 -0.42
CA SER A 60 9.73 -17.82 -0.17
C SER A 60 10.15 -18.27 1.22
N THR A 61 11.12 -19.18 1.29
CA THR A 61 11.63 -19.76 2.54
C THR A 61 12.49 -18.78 3.34
N ASN A 62 13.02 -17.73 2.70
CA ASN A 62 13.90 -16.74 3.29
C ASN A 62 13.22 -15.37 3.49
N LEU A 63 11.89 -15.32 3.35
CA LEU A 63 11.12 -14.08 3.31
C LEU A 63 11.50 -13.09 4.42
N SER A 64 11.46 -13.49 5.67
CA SER A 64 11.77 -12.59 6.79
C SER A 64 13.19 -12.04 6.72
N ARG A 65 14.18 -12.92 6.45
CA ARG A 65 15.58 -12.50 6.31
C ARG A 65 15.75 -11.47 5.20
N ASP A 66 15.11 -11.69 4.06
CA ASP A 66 15.26 -10.84 2.88
C ASP A 66 14.58 -9.47 3.11
N LEU A 67 13.42 -9.45 3.77
CA LEU A 67 12.76 -8.21 4.18
C LEU A 67 13.61 -7.40 5.18
N PHE A 68 14.19 -8.04 6.20
CA PHE A 68 15.07 -7.37 7.15
C PHE A 68 16.35 -6.85 6.50
N ASN A 69 16.92 -7.60 5.54
CA ASN A 69 18.09 -7.14 4.80
C ASN A 69 17.78 -5.88 3.98
N LEU A 70 16.62 -5.81 3.33
CA LEU A 70 16.19 -4.62 2.60
C LEU A 70 16.08 -3.40 3.53
N LEU A 71 15.49 -3.54 4.73
CA LEU A 71 15.41 -2.44 5.69
C LEU A 71 16.78 -1.96 6.17
N LYS A 72 17.76 -2.87 6.30
CA LYS A 72 19.13 -2.53 6.69
C LYS A 72 19.89 -1.81 5.55
N ILE A 73 19.71 -2.27 4.30
CA ILE A 73 20.38 -1.69 3.14
C ILE A 73 19.83 -0.29 2.83
N TYR A 74 18.52 -0.11 3.02
CA TYR A 74 17.83 1.13 2.70
C TYR A 74 17.19 1.73 3.98
N PRO A 75 17.96 2.40 4.85
CA PRO A 75 17.44 3.00 6.06
C PRO A 75 16.41 4.09 5.74
N PRO A 76 15.53 4.44 6.70
CA PRO A 76 14.57 5.53 6.50
C PRO A 76 15.29 6.86 6.29
N SER A 77 14.67 7.75 5.52
CA SER A 77 15.18 9.11 5.37
C SER A 77 15.14 9.84 6.74
N PRO A 78 16.22 10.52 7.15
CA PRO A 78 16.27 11.21 8.43
C PRO A 78 15.31 12.40 8.56
N ASN A 79 14.70 12.81 7.43
CA ASN A 79 13.75 13.92 7.39
C ASN A 79 12.39 13.57 8.00
N TYR A 80 12.14 12.30 8.31
CA TYR A 80 10.86 11.82 8.81
C TYR A 80 11.05 11.03 10.10
N ASN A 81 10.09 11.17 11.01
CA ASN A 81 10.10 10.40 12.27
C ASN A 81 9.60 8.97 12.04
N MET A 82 10.45 8.16 11.40
CA MET A 82 10.22 6.76 11.08
C MET A 82 11.34 5.88 11.62
N HIS A 83 11.00 4.69 12.13
CA HIS A 83 11.97 3.70 12.58
C HIS A 83 12.54 2.90 11.41
N SER A 84 11.71 2.68 10.40
CA SER A 84 12.08 1.96 9.17
C SER A 84 11.34 2.51 7.95
N ARG A 85 11.81 2.21 6.75
CA ARG A 85 10.95 2.28 5.57
C ARG A 85 9.84 1.24 5.69
N LEU A 86 8.75 1.44 4.94
CA LEU A 86 7.72 0.43 4.76
C LEU A 86 7.97 -0.31 3.45
N ILE A 87 8.03 -1.64 3.50
CA ILE A 87 8.16 -2.46 2.29
C ILE A 87 6.77 -2.76 1.77
N ALA A 88 6.47 -2.31 0.57
CA ALA A 88 5.20 -2.51 -0.12
C ALA A 88 5.37 -3.40 -1.36
N LEU A 89 4.30 -4.09 -1.74
CA LEU A 89 4.30 -4.89 -2.96
C LEU A 89 4.21 -3.98 -4.19
N SER A 90 5.02 -4.24 -5.22
CA SER A 90 4.94 -3.55 -6.51
C SER A 90 3.59 -3.78 -7.19
N PHE A 91 3.07 -5.00 -7.07
CA PHE A 91 1.77 -5.35 -7.58
C PHE A 91 0.66 -4.48 -6.97
N ASN A 92 -0.06 -3.75 -7.81
CA ASN A 92 -1.05 -2.74 -7.45
C ASN A 92 -0.49 -1.49 -6.74
N SER A 93 0.82 -1.26 -6.81
CA SER A 93 1.43 0.05 -6.55
C SER A 93 1.74 0.73 -7.87
N PHE A 94 1.29 1.96 -8.07
CA PHE A 94 1.32 2.60 -9.39
C PHE A 94 2.24 3.81 -9.44
N LYS A 95 3.04 3.90 -10.50
CA LYS A 95 3.98 5.01 -10.75
C LYS A 95 3.27 6.36 -10.89
N TYR A 96 2.14 6.37 -11.57
CA TYR A 96 1.45 7.59 -12.01
C TYR A 96 0.12 7.82 -11.27
N ARG A 97 -0.03 7.24 -10.07
CA ARG A 97 -1.14 7.50 -9.16
C ARG A 97 -0.62 8.18 -7.91
N TYR A 98 -1.29 9.23 -7.44
CA TYR A 98 -0.89 9.90 -6.21
C TYR A 98 -0.95 8.95 -5.02
N TYR A 99 0.23 8.70 -4.44
CA TYR A 99 0.39 7.80 -3.28
C TYR A 99 -0.29 6.44 -3.43
N GLY A 100 -0.31 5.92 -4.66
CA GLY A 100 -0.94 4.63 -5.00
C GLY A 100 -0.11 3.44 -4.53
N ILE A 101 0.02 3.25 -3.22
CA ILE A 101 0.81 2.21 -2.57
C ILE A 101 -0.10 1.03 -2.26
N SER A 102 0.26 -0.16 -2.73
CA SER A 102 -0.52 -1.38 -2.54
C SER A 102 -0.86 -1.65 -1.07
N ASP A 103 -2.12 -1.89 -0.80
CA ASP A 103 -2.63 -2.29 0.52
C ASP A 103 -2.57 -3.80 0.75
N MET A 104 -2.10 -4.57 -0.22
CA MET A 104 -2.16 -6.02 -0.24
C MET A 104 -1.10 -6.68 0.63
N PHE A 105 0.09 -6.12 0.63
CA PHE A 105 1.22 -6.54 1.46
C PHE A 105 1.98 -5.30 1.91
N LEU A 106 2.21 -5.22 3.21
CA LEU A 106 3.04 -4.19 3.80
C LEU A 106 3.85 -4.80 4.95
N PHE A 107 5.15 -4.48 5.02
CA PHE A 107 6.04 -4.88 6.10
C PHE A 107 6.82 -3.69 6.62
N GLY A 108 7.01 -3.59 7.92
CA GLY A 108 7.81 -2.56 8.55
C GLY A 108 7.78 -2.62 10.06
N ASN A 109 8.44 -1.66 10.70
CA ASN A 109 8.36 -1.50 12.16
C ASN A 109 6.90 -1.30 12.59
N THR A 110 6.50 -1.95 13.69
CA THR A 110 5.09 -1.97 14.15
C THR A 110 4.55 -0.57 14.41
N GLN A 111 5.37 0.34 14.97
CA GLN A 111 4.96 1.72 15.23
C GLN A 111 4.71 2.50 13.94
N ASP A 112 5.56 2.28 12.94
CA ASP A 112 5.40 2.92 11.62
C ASP A 112 4.20 2.35 10.85
N MET A 113 3.95 1.04 10.99
CA MET A 113 2.75 0.39 10.47
C MET A 113 1.47 0.91 11.14
N LEU A 114 1.49 1.16 12.45
CA LEU A 114 0.38 1.82 13.17
C LEU A 114 0.14 3.22 12.63
N LYS A 115 1.19 4.03 12.43
CA LYS A 115 1.06 5.36 11.81
C LYS A 115 0.44 5.29 10.41
N TYR A 116 0.85 4.27 9.61
CA TYR A 116 0.37 4.10 8.24
C TYR A 116 -1.13 3.77 8.20
N TRP A 117 -1.60 2.88 9.05
CA TRP A 117 -2.98 2.41 9.07
C TRP A 117 -3.92 3.25 9.94
N ASN A 118 -3.39 4.18 10.75
CA ASN A 118 -4.20 5.09 11.57
C ASN A 118 -4.88 6.17 10.70
N SER A 119 -5.85 5.73 9.93
CA SER A 119 -6.67 6.59 9.07
C SER A 119 -8.09 6.69 9.65
N PRO A 120 -8.74 7.86 9.58
CA PRO A 120 -10.15 7.96 9.91
C PRO A 120 -10.97 7.05 8.99
N LEU A 121 -12.12 6.58 9.48
CA LEU A 121 -13.02 5.81 8.63
C LEU A 121 -13.60 6.71 7.52
N ASP A 122 -13.73 6.14 6.33
CA ASP A 122 -14.39 6.82 5.22
C ASP A 122 -15.88 6.95 5.49
N THR A 123 -16.37 8.17 5.58
CA THR A 123 -17.77 8.50 5.87
C THR A 123 -18.60 8.81 4.62
N LYS A 124 -17.97 8.89 3.44
CA LYS A 124 -18.65 9.19 2.19
C LYS A 124 -19.58 8.06 1.80
N LYS A 125 -20.82 8.42 1.46
CA LYS A 125 -21.79 7.48 0.91
C LYS A 125 -21.46 7.15 -0.54
N TYR A 126 -21.89 5.97 -1.00
CA TYR A 126 -21.64 5.51 -2.38
C TYR A 126 -22.11 6.52 -3.44
N GLU A 127 -23.23 7.20 -3.21
CA GLU A 127 -23.78 8.20 -4.12
C GLU A 127 -22.86 9.41 -4.32
N GLU A 128 -22.11 9.80 -3.29
CA GLU A 128 -21.16 10.92 -3.36
C GLU A 128 -19.97 10.60 -4.26
N TYR A 129 -19.60 9.30 -4.37
CA TYR A 129 -18.55 8.89 -5.29
C TYR A 129 -18.98 8.92 -6.75
N LYS A 130 -20.27 8.74 -7.05
CA LYS A 130 -20.80 8.80 -8.42
C LYS A 130 -20.67 10.19 -9.04
N THR A 131 -20.61 11.24 -8.23
CA THR A 131 -20.47 12.62 -8.69
C THR A 131 -19.03 13.03 -8.98
N ILE A 132 -18.05 12.22 -8.55
CA ILE A 132 -16.63 12.50 -8.74
C ILE A 132 -16.22 12.07 -10.15
N LYS A 133 -15.50 12.95 -10.85
CA LYS A 133 -14.96 12.61 -12.18
C LYS A 133 -14.07 11.36 -12.10
N GLN A 134 -14.17 10.50 -13.08
CA GLN A 134 -13.43 9.23 -13.09
C GLN A 134 -11.90 9.42 -12.92
N LYS A 135 -11.33 10.47 -13.51
CA LYS A 135 -9.92 10.84 -13.35
C LYS A 135 -9.58 11.09 -11.88
N ASP A 136 -10.36 11.90 -11.18
CA ASP A 136 -10.13 12.25 -9.78
C ASP A 136 -10.33 11.02 -8.88
N LEU A 137 -11.34 10.18 -9.19
CA LEU A 137 -11.56 8.90 -8.50
C LEU A 137 -10.30 8.03 -8.51
N TRP A 138 -9.67 7.88 -9.67
CA TRP A 138 -8.46 7.08 -9.81
C TRP A 138 -7.22 7.72 -9.18
N GLN A 139 -7.11 9.02 -9.22
CA GLN A 139 -5.93 9.73 -8.76
C GLN A 139 -5.94 10.03 -7.25
N GLN A 140 -7.10 10.38 -6.69
CA GLN A 140 -7.17 10.92 -5.33
C GLN A 140 -8.11 10.16 -4.40
N TYR A 141 -9.07 9.40 -4.95
CA TYR A 141 -10.14 8.80 -4.16
C TYR A 141 -10.09 7.26 -4.09
N CYS A 142 -9.01 6.62 -4.52
CA CYS A 142 -8.83 5.19 -4.27
C CYS A 142 -8.42 4.93 -2.82
N SER A 143 -8.63 3.71 -2.35
CA SER A 143 -8.35 3.30 -0.97
C SER A 143 -6.89 3.49 -0.60
N GLU A 144 -6.00 3.15 -1.52
CA GLU A 144 -4.55 3.24 -1.34
C GLU A 144 -4.10 4.69 -1.13
N THR A 145 -4.57 5.61 -1.98
CA THR A 145 -4.29 7.04 -1.84
C THR A 145 -4.86 7.60 -0.54
N TYR A 146 -6.05 7.15 -0.13
CA TYR A 146 -6.68 7.57 1.12
C TYR A 146 -5.80 7.23 2.31
N ILE A 147 -5.41 5.97 2.45
CA ILE A 147 -4.56 5.52 3.56
C ILE A 147 -3.22 6.26 3.55
N ALA A 148 -2.54 6.29 2.41
CA ALA A 148 -1.22 6.90 2.30
C ALA A 148 -1.24 8.41 2.55
N SER A 149 -2.27 9.13 2.11
CA SER A 149 -2.39 10.57 2.40
C SER A 149 -2.65 10.87 3.87
N HIS A 150 -3.38 10.00 4.59
CA HIS A 150 -3.54 10.13 6.04
C HIS A 150 -2.27 9.75 6.79
N PHE A 151 -1.56 8.72 6.35
CA PHE A 151 -0.24 8.39 6.88
C PHE A 151 0.71 9.59 6.81
N LEU A 152 0.80 10.27 5.67
CA LEU A 152 1.63 11.47 5.54
C LEU A 152 1.27 12.52 6.60
N LYS A 153 -0.02 12.79 6.81
CA LYS A 153 -0.47 13.70 7.87
C LYS A 153 -0.07 13.23 9.26
N ASN A 154 -0.15 11.92 9.52
CA ASN A 154 0.24 11.33 10.82
C ASN A 154 1.73 11.50 11.13
N ILE A 155 2.57 11.61 10.12
CA ILE A 155 4.02 11.87 10.27
C ILE A 155 4.39 13.34 10.05
N GLY A 156 3.40 14.26 10.02
CA GLY A 156 3.61 15.71 9.91
C GLY A 156 3.89 16.22 8.49
N VAL A 157 3.56 15.43 7.47
CA VAL A 157 3.75 15.80 6.05
C VAL A 157 2.41 16.18 5.42
N THR A 158 2.36 17.33 4.75
CA THR A 158 1.19 17.76 3.98
C THR A 158 1.20 17.09 2.60
N PRO A 159 0.17 16.31 2.23
CA PRO A 159 0.07 15.75 0.88
C PRO A 159 -0.13 16.83 -0.18
N GLU A 160 0.71 16.88 -1.22
CA GLU A 160 0.62 17.85 -2.30
C GLU A 160 -0.21 17.36 -3.49
N PHE A 161 -0.48 16.07 -3.57
CA PHE A 161 -1.19 15.42 -4.70
C PHE A 161 -0.56 15.75 -6.06
N THR A 162 0.77 15.68 -6.13
CA THR A 162 1.55 15.76 -7.36
C THR A 162 2.36 14.49 -7.55
N LEU A 163 2.71 14.15 -8.79
CA LEU A 163 3.58 13.00 -9.06
C LEU A 163 4.98 13.20 -8.49
N LYS A 164 5.53 14.40 -8.59
CA LYS A 164 6.84 14.74 -8.04
C LYS A 164 6.89 14.48 -6.54
N HIS A 165 5.89 14.95 -5.79
CA HIS A 165 5.82 14.69 -4.35
C HIS A 165 5.55 13.20 -4.06
N THR A 166 4.71 12.54 -4.85
CA THR A 166 4.46 11.09 -4.73
C THR A 166 5.77 10.29 -4.86
N TRP A 167 6.58 10.58 -5.88
CA TRP A 167 7.86 9.89 -6.09
C TRP A 167 8.87 10.19 -4.99
N LYS A 168 8.89 11.42 -4.49
CA LYS A 168 9.70 11.76 -3.31
C LYS A 168 9.29 10.91 -2.10
N ILE A 169 8.00 10.76 -1.84
CA ILE A 169 7.47 9.91 -0.76
C ILE A 169 7.82 8.42 -0.99
N TYR A 170 7.70 7.93 -2.22
CA TYR A 170 8.10 6.57 -2.57
C TYR A 170 9.59 6.33 -2.30
N LYS A 171 10.44 7.28 -2.71
CA LYS A 171 11.87 7.23 -2.46
C LYS A 171 12.21 7.25 -0.97
N ASP A 172 11.61 8.14 -0.21
CA ASP A 172 12.02 8.44 1.16
C ASP A 172 11.47 7.47 2.20
N LEU A 173 10.23 6.96 1.99
CA LEU A 173 9.47 6.23 3.02
C LEU A 173 9.19 4.77 2.66
N PHE A 174 9.34 4.37 1.40
CA PHE A 174 8.97 3.03 0.96
C PHE A 174 10.13 2.30 0.28
N ILE A 175 9.99 0.98 0.22
CA ILE A 175 10.71 0.07 -0.66
C ILE A 175 9.65 -0.73 -1.40
N PHE A 176 9.69 -0.77 -2.73
CA PHE A 176 8.78 -1.62 -3.50
C PHE A 176 9.48 -2.92 -3.86
N ILE A 177 8.81 -4.05 -3.66
CA ILE A 177 9.32 -5.37 -4.00
C ILE A 177 8.37 -6.07 -4.97
N ASP A 178 8.94 -6.81 -5.91
CA ASP A 178 8.15 -7.58 -6.86
C ASP A 178 7.61 -8.84 -6.20
N LYS A 179 6.42 -9.30 -6.65
CA LYS A 179 5.73 -10.48 -6.08
C LYS A 179 6.58 -11.76 -6.17
N GLU A 180 7.50 -11.80 -7.12
CA GLU A 180 8.43 -12.89 -7.33
C GLU A 180 9.41 -13.06 -6.17
N ILE A 181 9.79 -11.98 -5.48
CA ILE A 181 10.63 -12.03 -4.26
C ILE A 181 9.89 -12.76 -3.12
N LEU A 182 8.58 -12.61 -3.07
CA LEU A 182 7.74 -13.25 -2.07
C LEU A 182 7.37 -14.69 -2.45
N ASP A 183 7.64 -15.10 -3.68
CA ASP A 183 7.03 -16.30 -4.30
C ASP A 183 5.52 -16.34 -3.99
N MET A 184 4.85 -15.23 -4.35
CA MET A 184 3.46 -15.00 -3.97
C MET A 184 2.49 -15.69 -4.92
N TYR A 185 1.62 -16.50 -4.35
CA TYR A 185 0.45 -17.06 -5.02
C TYR A 185 -0.84 -16.40 -4.50
N TRP A 186 -1.67 -15.93 -5.42
CA TRP A 186 -2.97 -15.36 -5.12
C TRP A 186 -4.02 -15.83 -6.15
N PRO A 187 -4.94 -16.75 -5.79
CA PRO A 187 -5.89 -17.36 -6.73
C PRO A 187 -6.71 -16.35 -7.52
N LYS A 188 -7.03 -15.23 -6.88
CA LYS A 188 -7.85 -14.17 -7.48
C LYS A 188 -7.21 -13.53 -8.72
N TYR A 189 -5.87 -13.50 -8.79
CA TYR A 189 -5.15 -12.77 -9.84
C TYR A 189 -4.10 -13.60 -10.59
N THR A 190 -3.98 -14.89 -10.31
CA THR A 190 -2.99 -15.75 -10.97
C THR A 190 -3.10 -15.72 -12.50
N ASN A 191 -4.32 -15.62 -13.02
CA ASN A 191 -4.58 -15.55 -14.46
C ASN A 191 -4.84 -14.12 -14.96
N LEU A 192 -4.70 -13.09 -14.11
CA LEU A 192 -5.08 -11.72 -14.40
C LEU A 192 -3.93 -10.72 -14.21
N ASP A 193 -2.69 -11.19 -14.17
CA ASP A 193 -1.50 -10.34 -14.06
C ASP A 193 -1.42 -9.28 -15.16
N SER A 194 -2.01 -9.59 -16.33
CA SER A 194 -2.05 -8.70 -17.49
C SER A 194 -3.30 -7.81 -17.55
N ARG A 195 -4.26 -7.96 -16.63
CA ARG A 195 -5.56 -7.27 -16.72
C ARG A 195 -5.45 -5.76 -16.81
N TRP A 196 -4.49 -5.19 -16.07
CA TRP A 196 -4.22 -3.76 -16.06
C TRP A 196 -3.54 -3.29 -17.35
N ARG A 197 -2.64 -4.10 -17.89
CA ARG A 197 -1.91 -3.82 -19.13
C ARG A 197 -2.80 -3.79 -20.36
N LEU A 198 -3.86 -4.61 -20.36
CA LEU A 198 -4.79 -4.70 -21.50
C LEU A 198 -5.69 -3.47 -21.64
N PHE A 199 -6.05 -2.83 -20.52
CA PHE A 199 -7.07 -1.80 -20.55
C PHE A 199 -6.52 -0.37 -20.58
N ARG A 200 -5.37 -0.07 -19.94
CA ARG A 200 -4.78 1.29 -19.91
C ARG A 200 -3.30 1.23 -19.51
N PRO A 201 -2.38 0.99 -20.44
CA PRO A 201 -0.99 0.66 -20.12
C PRO A 201 -0.25 1.74 -19.31
N ASN A 202 -0.45 3.02 -19.61
CA ASN A 202 0.40 4.08 -19.04
C ASN A 202 0.02 4.47 -17.61
N MET A 203 -1.28 4.47 -17.27
CA MET A 203 -1.74 4.88 -15.93
C MET A 203 -1.64 3.81 -14.86
N LEU A 204 -1.62 2.56 -15.31
CA LEU A 204 -1.61 1.39 -14.43
C LEU A 204 -0.24 0.72 -14.45
N GLU A 205 0.79 1.48 -14.80
CA GLU A 205 2.15 1.00 -14.72
C GLU A 205 2.57 0.87 -13.26
N GLU A 206 2.90 -0.36 -12.87
CA GLU A 206 3.29 -0.68 -11.51
C GLU A 206 4.68 -0.17 -11.19
N MET A 207 4.90 0.23 -9.93
CA MET A 207 6.19 0.60 -9.38
C MET A 207 6.99 -0.68 -9.10
N ARG A 208 7.79 -1.13 -10.05
CA ARG A 208 8.67 -2.29 -9.90
C ARG A 208 9.83 -1.97 -8.95
N HIS A 209 10.45 -3.01 -8.39
CA HIS A 209 11.64 -2.82 -7.56
C HIS A 209 12.76 -2.08 -8.30
N SER A 210 12.98 -2.43 -9.57
CA SER A 210 13.96 -1.75 -10.42
C SER A 210 13.66 -0.27 -10.63
N ASP A 211 12.40 0.11 -10.80
CA ASP A 211 11.98 1.50 -10.95
C ASP A 211 12.21 2.28 -9.66
N TRP A 212 11.83 1.68 -8.53
CA TRP A 212 12.08 2.27 -7.23
C TRP A 212 13.57 2.44 -6.94
N LEU A 213 14.40 1.46 -7.30
CA LEU A 213 15.84 1.54 -7.12
C LEU A 213 16.46 2.66 -7.98
N ASN A 214 16.01 2.80 -9.22
CA ASN A 214 16.42 3.90 -10.07
C ASN A 214 16.01 5.26 -9.49
N LEU A 215 14.78 5.36 -8.98
CA LEU A 215 14.31 6.56 -8.30
C LEU A 215 15.10 6.85 -7.01
N TYR A 216 15.47 5.80 -6.26
CA TYR A 216 16.28 5.94 -5.05
C TYR A 216 17.68 6.48 -5.35
N LEU A 217 18.28 6.07 -6.47
CA LEU A 217 19.62 6.50 -6.90
C LEU A 217 19.63 7.84 -7.65
N ASN A 218 18.50 8.22 -8.27
CA ASN A 218 18.40 9.42 -9.10
C ASN A 218 17.07 10.13 -8.89
N ASP A 219 17.10 11.32 -8.30
CA ASP A 219 15.90 12.12 -8.00
C ASP A 219 15.07 12.49 -9.23
N ASP A 220 15.72 12.62 -10.38
CA ASP A 220 15.10 13.07 -11.63
C ASP A 220 14.69 11.90 -12.55
N PHE A 221 14.73 10.65 -12.06
CA PHE A 221 14.53 9.46 -12.89
C PHE A 221 13.21 9.45 -13.66
N PHE A 222 12.11 9.97 -13.06
CA PHE A 222 10.80 10.04 -13.71
C PHE A 222 10.46 11.40 -14.29
N ILE A 223 11.31 12.40 -14.17
CA ILE A 223 11.08 13.73 -14.75
C ILE A 223 11.41 13.65 -16.25
N LYS A 224 10.45 13.14 -17.01
CA LYS A 224 10.41 13.33 -18.47
C LYS A 224 9.48 14.52 -18.74
N GLU A 225 9.86 15.37 -19.69
CA GLU A 225 9.16 16.60 -20.05
C GLU A 225 7.68 16.44 -20.42
N ASP A 226 7.22 15.17 -20.63
CA ASP A 226 5.88 14.82 -21.11
C ASP A 226 4.99 14.11 -20.08
N ILE A 227 5.23 14.23 -18.76
CA ILE A 227 4.43 13.51 -17.75
C ILE A 227 2.94 13.90 -17.81
N GLU A 228 2.62 15.12 -18.17
CA GLU A 228 1.21 15.55 -18.35
C GLU A 228 0.52 14.80 -19.49
N LEU A 229 1.26 14.38 -20.52
CA LEU A 229 0.75 13.54 -21.61
C LEU A 229 0.58 12.07 -21.20
N LEU A 230 1.29 11.62 -20.15
CA LEU A 230 1.18 10.25 -19.62
C LEU A 230 -0.03 10.07 -18.69
N ILE A 231 -0.63 11.15 -18.20
CA ILE A 231 -1.92 11.10 -17.52
C ILE A 231 -2.99 11.22 -18.63
N PRO A 232 -3.51 10.11 -19.17
CA PRO A 232 -4.47 10.21 -20.26
C PRO A 232 -5.68 10.99 -19.77
N ASN A 233 -6.31 11.74 -20.67
CA ASN A 233 -7.64 12.32 -20.49
C ASN A 233 -8.65 11.22 -20.24
N ILE A 234 -8.71 10.74 -19.00
CA ILE A 234 -9.67 9.73 -18.58
C ILE A 234 -10.98 10.46 -18.34
N GLY A 235 -11.89 10.31 -19.25
CA GLY A 235 -13.27 10.77 -19.08
C GLY A 235 -13.73 11.90 -19.97
N GLU A 236 -13.11 12.09 -21.14
CA GLU A 236 -13.64 12.91 -22.22
C GLU A 236 -14.34 12.08 -23.32
N ASN A 237 -14.87 10.87 -22.95
CA ASN A 237 -15.81 10.12 -23.81
C ASN A 237 -16.98 9.65 -22.97
#